data_dfdbfe8604ecded4896d23ac751a2589
#
_entry.id   dfdbfe8604ecded4896d23ac751a2589
#
_cell.length_a   1.000
_cell.length_b   1.000
_cell.length_c   1.000
_cell.angle_alpha   90.00
_cell.angle_beta   90.00
_cell.angle_gamma   90.00
#
_symmetry.space_group_name_H-M   'P 1'
#
loop_
_entity.id
_entity.type
_entity.pdbx_description
1 polymer ?
#
loop_
_entity_poly.entity_id
_entity_poly.type
_entity_poly.pdbx_seq_one_letter_code
_entity_poly.pdbx_strand_id
1 'polypeptide(L)'
;MIKKTTERKIWIALFLWFFAFSVHFTAGTVSAGPSKHIVQKGDTLWGICEKYYGNPNLWPKLWQMNPFVTNPHLLSPGDIITLLEEEAVKKAEAEKKPPVDPEKKSAVMQGIDLSDRINLETLGYLSLVEVEPLGVIESSASTKKALVSGDKAFVHFDQRPTIKPGDTFSIARRSDLIRHPLTGKPMGYLVSIKGTLHVKEFLQKGIYLAEVDKILSDVFVGDLVMPLVRATTCLRPLPTDNKLYGNIVATYDNRRIIGRGTIVYLDSGFKDGIQTGGIFDLIRIHKLPTIDIKHDSLEVISHEILDTFSKEQYLADFWKKIEDGKTLYESTVGKLLILDSRPDTSLGIVLLSKEDLEVGAFVKGMSWVEPPDFITSLPSCVVQ
;
A
#
# COMPACT_ATOMS: atom_id res chain seq x y z
N MET A 1 -30.97 -33.24 -81.42
CA MET A 1 -30.31 -31.97 -81.02
C MET A 1 -31.04 -31.29 -79.85
N ILE A 2 -31.54 -32.06 -78.83
CA ILE A 2 -32.30 -31.56 -77.71
C ILE A 2 -31.89 -32.37 -76.41
N LYS A 3 -30.65 -32.33 -75.98
CA LYS A 3 -30.19 -32.96 -74.72
C LYS A 3 -29.07 -32.21 -73.96
N LYS A 4 -28.71 -30.99 -74.39
CA LYS A 4 -27.62 -30.24 -73.83
C LYS A 4 -28.02 -29.04 -72.90
N THR A 5 -29.30 -28.69 -72.85
CA THR A 5 -29.83 -27.50 -72.22
C THR A 5 -30.39 -27.80 -70.83
N THR A 6 -30.72 -29.04 -70.48
CA THR A 6 -31.31 -29.41 -69.19
C THR A 6 -30.24 -29.60 -68.10
N GLU A 7 -29.09 -30.10 -68.46
CA GLU A 7 -28.00 -30.33 -67.50
C GLU A 7 -27.36 -29.00 -66.97
N ARG A 8 -27.33 -27.97 -67.86
CA ARG A 8 -26.78 -26.65 -67.37
C ARG A 8 -27.67 -25.94 -66.40
N LYS A 9 -28.97 -26.18 -66.42
CA LYS A 9 -29.90 -25.56 -65.47
C LYS A 9 -29.88 -26.25 -64.11
N ILE A 10 -29.57 -27.50 -64.01
CA ILE A 10 -29.48 -28.31 -62.84
C ILE A 10 -28.19 -27.88 -62.04
N TRP A 11 -27.09 -27.66 -62.74
CA TRP A 11 -25.84 -27.21 -62.10
C TRP A 11 -25.91 -25.76 -61.57
N ILE A 12 -26.62 -24.90 -62.24
CA ILE A 12 -26.83 -23.53 -61.79
C ILE A 12 -27.75 -23.47 -60.55
N ALA A 13 -28.78 -24.33 -60.49
CA ALA A 13 -29.67 -24.45 -59.38
C ALA A 13 -28.96 -25.04 -58.13
N LEU A 14 -28.08 -26.01 -58.32
CA LEU A 14 -27.25 -26.59 -57.25
C LEU A 14 -26.18 -25.60 -56.76
N PHE A 15 -25.61 -24.80 -57.67
CA PHE A 15 -24.60 -23.76 -57.26
C PHE A 15 -25.22 -22.60 -56.51
N LEU A 16 -26.44 -22.18 -56.81
CA LEU A 16 -27.18 -21.18 -56.10
C LEU A 16 -27.72 -21.69 -54.76
N TRP A 17 -28.04 -22.99 -54.66
CA TRP A 17 -28.46 -23.57 -53.36
C TRP A 17 -27.29 -23.76 -52.39
N PHE A 18 -26.08 -24.04 -52.88
CA PHE A 18 -24.86 -24.10 -52.11
C PHE A 18 -24.37 -22.73 -51.60
N PHE A 19 -24.68 -21.64 -52.38
CA PHE A 19 -24.32 -20.28 -52.01
C PHE A 19 -25.33 -19.65 -51.04
N ALA A 20 -26.57 -20.14 -50.99
CA ALA A 20 -27.57 -19.68 -50.00
C ALA A 20 -27.44 -20.30 -48.62
N PHE A 21 -26.65 -21.39 -48.46
CA PHE A 21 -26.44 -22.07 -47.18
C PHE A 21 -25.17 -21.60 -46.43
N SER A 22 -24.42 -20.64 -47.05
CA SER A 22 -23.11 -20.20 -46.52
C SER A 22 -23.15 -18.90 -45.72
N VAL A 23 -24.30 -18.36 -45.31
CA VAL A 23 -24.39 -17.07 -44.63
C VAL A 23 -25.23 -17.16 -43.35
N HIS A 24 -25.07 -18.21 -42.58
CA HIS A 24 -25.49 -18.22 -41.19
C HIS A 24 -24.37 -18.81 -40.30
N PHE A 25 -23.16 -18.27 -40.45
CA PHE A 25 -22.14 -18.40 -39.40
C PHE A 25 -22.47 -17.31 -38.38
N THR A 26 -23.37 -17.65 -37.49
CA THR A 26 -23.47 -16.89 -36.23
C THR A 26 -22.10 -16.98 -35.59
N ALA A 27 -21.37 -15.87 -35.63
CA ALA A 27 -20.20 -15.67 -34.76
C ALA A 27 -20.70 -15.81 -33.32
N GLY A 28 -20.65 -17.02 -32.80
CA GLY A 28 -20.73 -17.27 -31.40
C GLY A 28 -19.59 -16.46 -30.78
N THR A 29 -19.92 -15.47 -30.00
CA THR A 29 -18.96 -14.81 -29.09
C THR A 29 -18.41 -15.90 -28.19
N VAL A 30 -17.25 -16.46 -28.56
CA VAL A 30 -16.44 -17.23 -27.61
C VAL A 30 -16.08 -16.25 -26.50
N SER A 31 -16.78 -16.35 -25.40
CA SER A 31 -16.34 -15.72 -24.15
C SER A 31 -14.98 -16.37 -23.84
N ALA A 32 -13.92 -15.71 -24.22
CA ALA A 32 -12.59 -16.10 -23.81
C ALA A 32 -12.56 -15.91 -22.28
N GLY A 33 -12.41 -17.01 -21.56
CA GLY A 33 -12.17 -16.96 -20.13
C GLY A 33 -10.96 -16.07 -19.83
N PRO A 34 -10.77 -15.63 -18.57
CA PRO A 34 -9.73 -14.67 -18.22
C PRO A 34 -8.38 -15.15 -18.74
N SER A 35 -7.74 -14.31 -19.56
CA SER A 35 -6.41 -14.59 -20.09
C SER A 35 -5.40 -14.67 -18.95
N LYS A 36 -4.39 -15.53 -19.09
CA LYS A 36 -3.37 -15.76 -18.07
C LYS A 36 -2.00 -15.32 -18.56
N HIS A 37 -1.20 -14.76 -17.68
CA HIS A 37 0.20 -14.43 -17.94
C HIS A 37 1.11 -15.27 -17.04
N ILE A 38 2.11 -15.92 -17.64
CA ILE A 38 3.14 -16.64 -16.87
C ILE A 38 4.27 -15.65 -16.61
N VAL A 39 4.53 -15.41 -15.34
CA VAL A 39 5.56 -14.46 -14.88
C VAL A 39 6.94 -14.87 -15.38
N GLN A 40 7.60 -13.94 -16.03
CA GLN A 40 8.99 -14.06 -16.46
C GLN A 40 9.91 -13.32 -15.49
N LYS A 41 11.19 -13.63 -15.55
CA LYS A 41 12.18 -12.97 -14.72
C LYS A 41 12.22 -11.46 -15.01
N GLY A 42 11.96 -10.66 -14.00
CA GLY A 42 11.90 -9.20 -14.09
C GLY A 42 10.50 -8.61 -14.30
N ASP A 43 9.47 -9.44 -14.44
CA ASP A 43 8.09 -8.97 -14.48
C ASP A 43 7.66 -8.37 -13.16
N THR A 44 6.83 -7.34 -13.24
CA THR A 44 6.12 -6.72 -12.13
C THR A 44 4.65 -6.60 -12.49
N LEU A 45 3.75 -6.56 -11.51
CA LEU A 45 2.33 -6.33 -11.78
C LEU A 45 2.10 -5.02 -12.55
N TRP A 46 2.90 -3.99 -12.27
CA TRP A 46 2.88 -2.73 -12.98
C TRP A 46 3.24 -2.88 -14.45
N GLY A 47 4.35 -3.58 -14.75
CA GLY A 47 4.80 -3.87 -16.11
C GLY A 47 3.82 -4.77 -16.88
N ILE A 48 3.20 -5.76 -16.20
CA ILE A 48 2.16 -6.61 -16.78
C ILE A 48 0.94 -5.75 -17.15
N CYS A 49 0.50 -4.84 -16.28
CA CYS A 49 -0.61 -3.94 -16.57
C CYS A 49 -0.30 -3.00 -17.74
N GLU A 50 0.91 -2.46 -17.83
CA GLU A 50 1.33 -1.65 -18.97
C GLU A 50 1.32 -2.43 -20.26
N LYS A 51 1.85 -3.65 -20.25
CA LYS A 51 1.92 -4.52 -21.44
C LYS A 51 0.56 -4.92 -21.98
N TYR A 52 -0.40 -5.28 -21.11
CA TYR A 52 -1.69 -5.84 -21.53
C TYR A 52 -2.81 -4.80 -21.64
N TYR A 53 -2.74 -3.70 -20.90
CA TYR A 53 -3.82 -2.71 -20.83
C TYR A 53 -3.36 -1.31 -21.21
N GLY A 54 -2.05 -1.06 -21.45
CA GLY A 54 -1.52 0.29 -21.67
C GLY A 54 -1.72 1.23 -20.48
N ASN A 55 -2.09 0.69 -19.32
CA ASN A 55 -2.38 1.45 -18.10
C ASN A 55 -1.77 0.75 -16.88
N PRO A 56 -0.56 1.14 -16.48
CA PRO A 56 0.13 0.52 -15.36
C PRO A 56 -0.61 0.68 -14.02
N ASN A 57 -1.44 1.72 -13.86
CA ASN A 57 -2.19 1.99 -12.62
C ASN A 57 -3.28 0.95 -12.31
N LEU A 58 -3.51 -0.01 -13.20
CA LEU A 58 -4.43 -1.13 -12.96
C LEU A 58 -3.83 -2.24 -12.07
N TRP A 59 -2.55 -2.14 -11.71
CA TRP A 59 -1.86 -3.15 -10.91
C TRP A 59 -2.55 -3.49 -9.56
N PRO A 60 -3.20 -2.56 -8.85
CA PRO A 60 -3.90 -2.94 -7.61
C PRO A 60 -5.10 -3.84 -7.88
N LYS A 61 -5.85 -3.62 -8.98
CA LYS A 61 -6.96 -4.48 -9.39
C LYS A 61 -6.46 -5.84 -9.87
N LEU A 62 -5.37 -5.86 -10.64
CA LEU A 62 -4.73 -7.10 -11.07
C LEU A 62 -4.26 -7.92 -9.86
N TRP A 63 -3.71 -7.26 -8.86
CA TRP A 63 -3.30 -7.92 -7.62
C TRP A 63 -4.46 -8.48 -6.81
N GLN A 64 -5.57 -7.74 -6.68
CA GLN A 64 -6.79 -8.24 -6.01
C GLN A 64 -7.33 -9.54 -6.63
N MET A 65 -7.18 -9.72 -7.94
CA MET A 65 -7.58 -10.95 -8.62
C MET A 65 -6.57 -12.09 -8.44
N ASN A 66 -5.40 -11.81 -7.92
CA ASN A 66 -4.32 -12.77 -7.73
C ASN A 66 -3.86 -12.81 -6.26
N PRO A 67 -4.71 -13.27 -5.33
CA PRO A 67 -4.45 -13.20 -3.88
C PRO A 67 -3.28 -14.08 -3.42
N PHE A 68 -2.83 -15.00 -4.25
CA PHE A 68 -1.64 -15.82 -3.98
C PHE A 68 -0.33 -15.01 -4.08
N VAL A 69 -0.34 -13.85 -4.76
CA VAL A 69 0.77 -12.92 -4.80
C VAL A 69 0.82 -12.14 -3.48
N THR A 70 1.62 -12.60 -2.55
CA THR A 70 1.74 -12.01 -1.21
C THR A 70 2.46 -10.67 -1.22
N ASN A 71 3.33 -10.43 -2.21
CA ASN A 71 4.04 -9.17 -2.39
C ASN A 71 3.90 -8.69 -3.85
N PRO A 72 3.18 -7.59 -4.12
CA PRO A 72 2.96 -7.09 -5.47
C PRO A 72 4.23 -6.60 -6.18
N HIS A 73 5.30 -6.37 -5.43
CA HIS A 73 6.60 -5.95 -5.95
C HIS A 73 7.55 -7.14 -6.24
N LEU A 74 7.15 -8.35 -5.85
CA LEU A 74 7.97 -9.57 -5.99
C LEU A 74 7.13 -10.68 -6.60
N LEU A 75 7.19 -10.81 -7.92
CA LEU A 75 6.62 -11.94 -8.63
C LEU A 75 7.68 -13.03 -8.80
N SER A 76 7.30 -14.28 -8.58
CA SER A 76 8.19 -15.41 -8.82
C SER A 76 8.06 -15.87 -10.27
N PRO A 77 9.18 -16.04 -11.01
CA PRO A 77 9.10 -16.62 -12.35
C PRO A 77 8.39 -17.98 -12.31
N GLY A 78 7.40 -18.14 -13.20
CA GLY A 78 6.53 -19.30 -13.24
C GLY A 78 5.17 -19.12 -12.57
N ASP A 79 4.94 -18.07 -11.79
CA ASP A 79 3.61 -17.73 -11.28
C ASP A 79 2.64 -17.47 -12.44
N ILE A 80 1.38 -17.86 -12.26
CA ILE A 80 0.35 -17.67 -13.26
C ILE A 80 -0.58 -16.54 -12.82
N ILE A 81 -0.39 -15.35 -13.39
CA ILE A 81 -1.23 -14.19 -13.12
C ILE A 81 -2.48 -14.25 -13.98
N THR A 82 -3.64 -14.25 -13.34
CA THR A 82 -4.94 -14.12 -14.02
C THR A 82 -5.14 -12.65 -14.40
N LEU A 83 -5.32 -12.39 -15.70
CA LEU A 83 -5.47 -11.05 -16.24
C LEU A 83 -6.90 -10.53 -16.06
N LEU A 84 -7.07 -9.21 -16.03
CA LEU A 84 -8.38 -8.54 -15.98
C LEU A 84 -9.13 -8.76 -17.31
N GLU A 85 -10.41 -9.02 -17.24
CA GLU A 85 -11.28 -9.06 -18.42
C GLU A 85 -11.50 -7.63 -18.97
N GLU A 86 -11.72 -7.51 -20.29
CA GLU A 86 -11.92 -6.20 -20.94
C GLU A 86 -13.05 -5.37 -20.32
N GLU A 87 -14.12 -6.02 -19.86
CA GLU A 87 -15.22 -5.35 -19.17
C GLU A 87 -14.78 -4.76 -17.81
N ALA A 88 -13.92 -5.48 -17.08
CA ALA A 88 -13.37 -5.02 -15.82
C ALA A 88 -12.41 -3.83 -16.03
N VAL A 89 -11.66 -3.82 -17.14
CA VAL A 89 -10.79 -2.69 -17.53
C VAL A 89 -11.63 -1.47 -17.90
N LYS A 90 -12.65 -1.62 -18.75
CA LYS A 90 -13.57 -0.54 -19.13
C LYS A 90 -14.34 0.02 -17.95
N LYS A 91 -14.79 -0.83 -17.01
CA LYS A 91 -15.45 -0.41 -15.77
C LYS A 91 -14.50 0.36 -14.85
N ALA A 92 -13.22 -0.07 -14.79
CA ALA A 92 -12.19 0.60 -14.02
C ALA A 92 -11.84 1.99 -14.60
N GLU A 93 -11.92 2.13 -15.91
CA GLU A 93 -11.73 3.42 -16.60
C GLU A 93 -12.97 4.30 -16.53
N ALA A 94 -14.17 3.72 -16.56
CA ALA A 94 -15.44 4.44 -16.41
C ALA A 94 -15.64 4.97 -14.99
N GLU A 95 -15.23 4.23 -13.96
CA GLU A 95 -15.27 4.68 -12.56
C GLU A 95 -14.30 5.85 -12.28
N LYS A 96 -13.33 6.11 -13.17
CA LYS A 96 -12.42 7.27 -13.10
C LYS A 96 -12.88 8.51 -13.85
N LYS A 97 -14.04 8.48 -14.51
CA LYS A 97 -14.62 9.67 -15.16
C LYS A 97 -15.87 10.14 -14.40
N PRO A 98 -15.75 11.15 -13.52
CA PRO A 98 -16.90 12.00 -13.22
C PRO A 98 -17.34 12.70 -14.52
N PRO A 99 -18.63 13.09 -14.71
CA PRO A 99 -19.07 13.80 -15.89
C PRO A 99 -18.28 15.10 -16.03
N VAL A 100 -17.52 15.19 -17.12
CA VAL A 100 -16.71 16.36 -17.44
C VAL A 100 -17.65 17.45 -17.95
N ASP A 101 -17.88 18.45 -17.13
CA ASP A 101 -18.43 19.74 -17.54
C ASP A 101 -17.37 20.48 -18.38
N PRO A 102 -17.60 20.82 -19.66
CA PRO A 102 -16.55 21.30 -20.55
C PRO A 102 -16.00 22.70 -20.21
N GLU A 103 -16.50 23.38 -19.20
CA GLU A 103 -16.03 24.71 -18.79
C GLU A 103 -15.15 24.76 -17.53
N LYS A 104 -14.92 23.63 -16.84
CA LYS A 104 -13.93 23.62 -15.77
C LYS A 104 -12.54 23.41 -16.36
N LYS A 105 -11.76 24.51 -16.49
CA LYS A 105 -10.27 24.47 -16.58
C LYS A 105 -9.77 23.31 -15.71
N SER A 106 -8.95 22.42 -16.28
CA SER A 106 -8.36 21.30 -15.56
C SER A 106 -7.76 21.84 -14.26
N ALA A 107 -8.45 21.60 -13.15
CA ALA A 107 -7.94 21.95 -11.84
C ALA A 107 -6.69 21.10 -11.66
N VAL A 108 -5.54 21.76 -11.70
CA VAL A 108 -4.25 21.15 -11.32
C VAL A 108 -4.51 20.47 -9.99
N MET A 109 -4.32 19.14 -9.92
CA MET A 109 -4.56 18.39 -8.71
C MET A 109 -3.58 18.86 -7.64
N GLN A 110 -4.06 19.71 -6.74
CA GLN A 110 -3.26 20.22 -5.63
C GLN A 110 -3.12 19.13 -4.58
N GLY A 111 -1.89 18.83 -4.23
CA GLY A 111 -1.52 17.99 -3.11
C GLY A 111 -0.99 18.80 -1.95
N ILE A 112 -0.73 18.14 -0.83
CA ILE A 112 -0.02 18.69 0.32
C ILE A 112 1.46 18.40 0.13
N ASP A 113 2.30 19.44 0.20
CA ASP A 113 3.76 19.30 0.24
C ASP A 113 4.22 19.04 1.68
N LEU A 114 4.91 17.94 1.87
CA LEU A 114 5.44 17.50 3.15
C LEU A 114 6.97 17.58 3.21
N SER A 115 7.63 18.04 2.15
CA SER A 115 9.10 18.04 2.03
C SER A 115 9.80 18.79 3.17
N ASP A 116 9.22 19.90 3.62
CA ASP A 116 9.77 20.71 4.72
C ASP A 116 9.50 20.15 6.10
N ARG A 117 8.60 19.19 6.23
CA ARG A 117 8.14 18.67 7.53
C ARG A 117 8.73 17.33 7.88
N ILE A 118 9.04 16.52 6.88
CA ILE A 118 9.46 15.13 7.10
C ILE A 118 10.44 14.72 6.02
N ASN A 119 11.50 14.06 6.42
CA ASN A 119 12.31 13.32 5.46
C ASN A 119 11.61 11.99 5.17
N LEU A 120 10.71 11.99 4.17
CA LEU A 120 9.94 10.80 3.79
C LEU A 120 10.82 9.63 3.32
N GLU A 121 12.05 9.91 2.88
CA GLU A 121 13.00 8.87 2.48
C GLU A 121 13.47 8.00 3.66
N THR A 122 13.43 8.52 4.90
CA THR A 122 13.79 7.76 6.11
C THR A 122 12.67 6.88 6.60
N LEU A 123 11.44 7.19 6.18
CA LEU A 123 10.27 6.48 6.65
C LEU A 123 10.29 5.05 6.08
N GLY A 124 10.26 4.11 6.99
CA GLY A 124 10.14 2.71 6.67
C GLY A 124 8.67 2.28 6.74
N TYR A 125 8.47 1.06 7.14
CA TYR A 125 7.13 0.46 7.21
C TYR A 125 7.07 -0.58 8.33
N LEU A 126 5.85 -0.89 8.76
CA LEU A 126 5.58 -2.03 9.64
C LEU A 126 5.25 -3.25 8.76
N SER A 127 6.02 -4.32 8.92
CA SER A 127 5.80 -5.61 8.26
C SER A 127 5.26 -6.62 9.26
N LEU A 128 4.11 -7.23 8.98
CA LEU A 128 3.52 -8.29 9.83
C LEU A 128 4.27 -9.61 9.74
N VAL A 129 5.06 -9.79 8.69
CA VAL A 129 5.89 -10.97 8.46
C VAL A 129 7.37 -10.61 8.60
N GLU A 130 8.18 -11.60 8.85
CA GLU A 130 9.63 -11.41 8.83
C GLU A 130 10.07 -10.97 7.42
N VAL A 131 10.83 -9.87 7.37
CA VAL A 131 11.28 -9.29 6.10
C VAL A 131 12.53 -10.03 5.65
N GLU A 132 12.45 -10.67 4.50
CA GLU A 132 13.61 -11.25 3.83
C GLU A 132 14.34 -10.14 3.06
N PRO A 133 15.59 -9.80 3.43
CA PRO A 133 16.38 -8.82 2.69
C PRO A 133 16.86 -9.40 1.35
N LEU A 134 17.23 -8.54 0.41
CA LEU A 134 17.93 -8.95 -0.79
C LEU A 134 19.40 -9.31 -0.48
N GLY A 135 19.93 -8.68 0.55
CA GLY A 135 21.30 -8.90 1.01
C GLY A 135 21.59 -8.20 2.34
N VAL A 136 22.82 -8.30 2.78
CA VAL A 136 23.32 -7.74 4.05
C VAL A 136 24.69 -7.10 3.83
N ILE A 137 24.95 -5.98 4.50
CA ILE A 137 26.29 -5.38 4.56
C ILE A 137 27.15 -6.24 5.48
N GLU A 138 28.04 -7.08 4.92
CA GLU A 138 28.87 -8.00 5.70
C GLU A 138 30.04 -7.30 6.39
N SER A 139 30.68 -6.38 5.67
CA SER A 139 31.85 -5.67 6.21
C SER A 139 32.11 -4.37 5.46
N SER A 140 32.89 -3.50 6.08
CA SER A 140 33.44 -2.29 5.46
C SER A 140 34.81 -2.58 4.87
N ALA A 141 35.12 -1.97 3.72
CA ALA A 141 36.47 -2.02 3.13
C ALA A 141 37.51 -1.33 4.02
N SER A 142 37.10 -0.48 4.95
CA SER A 142 37.97 0.29 5.84
C SER A 142 37.98 -0.22 7.30
N THR A 143 37.51 -1.43 7.58
CA THR A 143 37.41 -2.03 8.94
C THR A 143 36.55 -1.28 9.95
N LYS A 144 35.83 -0.20 9.57
CA LYS A 144 34.92 0.53 10.41
C LYS A 144 33.58 -0.24 10.55
N LYS A 145 32.94 -0.14 11.71
CA LYS A 145 31.59 -0.67 11.89
C LYS A 145 30.50 0.29 11.40
N ALA A 146 30.71 1.61 11.61
CA ALA A 146 29.82 2.65 11.11
C ALA A 146 30.32 3.14 9.76
N LEU A 147 29.39 3.30 8.81
CA LEU A 147 29.66 3.72 7.44
C LEU A 147 29.19 5.15 7.22
N VAL A 148 29.91 5.88 6.38
CA VAL A 148 29.55 7.23 5.92
C VAL A 148 29.42 7.25 4.39
N SER A 149 28.85 8.31 3.84
CA SER A 149 28.72 8.50 2.39
C SER A 149 30.12 8.45 1.74
N GLY A 150 30.22 7.71 0.64
CA GLY A 150 31.48 7.41 -0.06
C GLY A 150 32.24 6.21 0.49
N ASP A 151 31.88 5.65 1.65
CA ASP A 151 32.52 4.43 2.14
C ASP A 151 32.16 3.24 1.25
N LYS A 152 33.14 2.37 1.04
CA LYS A 152 32.94 1.11 0.35
C LYS A 152 32.66 -0.02 1.34
N ALA A 153 31.71 -0.86 0.98
CA ALA A 153 31.25 -1.99 1.78
C ALA A 153 31.14 -3.25 0.93
N PHE A 154 31.38 -4.38 1.56
CA PHE A 154 31.11 -5.68 0.97
C PHE A 154 29.70 -6.10 1.34
N VAL A 155 28.89 -6.32 0.31
CA VAL A 155 27.48 -6.72 0.45
C VAL A 155 27.33 -8.13 -0.06
N HIS A 156 26.77 -8.98 0.77
CA HIS A 156 26.34 -10.30 0.35
C HIS A 156 24.87 -10.23 -0.09
N PHE A 157 24.60 -10.60 -1.32
CA PHE A 157 23.24 -10.73 -1.84
C PHE A 157 22.85 -12.20 -1.95
N ASP A 158 21.72 -12.55 -1.39
CA ASP A 158 21.10 -13.85 -1.63
C ASP A 158 20.70 -13.99 -3.10
N GLN A 159 20.76 -15.22 -3.64
CA GLN A 159 20.83 -15.59 -5.07
C GLN A 159 19.67 -15.09 -5.98
N ARG A 160 18.87 -14.12 -5.61
CA ARG A 160 17.59 -13.85 -6.29
C ARG A 160 17.62 -12.85 -7.43
N PRO A 161 18.18 -11.66 -7.39
CA PRO A 161 18.23 -10.81 -8.58
C PRO A 161 19.54 -10.91 -9.33
N THR A 162 19.50 -10.72 -10.65
CA THR A 162 20.69 -10.45 -11.43
C THR A 162 21.16 -9.02 -11.12
N ILE A 163 22.07 -8.89 -10.15
CA ILE A 163 22.59 -7.60 -9.72
C ILE A 163 23.70 -7.18 -10.68
N LYS A 164 23.65 -5.92 -11.09
CA LYS A 164 24.60 -5.33 -12.02
C LYS A 164 25.31 -4.14 -11.38
N PRO A 165 26.52 -3.83 -11.79
CA PRO A 165 27.18 -2.57 -11.46
C PRO A 165 26.27 -1.38 -11.82
N GLY A 166 26.13 -0.44 -10.90
CA GLY A 166 25.23 0.72 -11.01
C GLY A 166 23.84 0.53 -10.38
N ASP A 167 23.43 -0.69 -10.08
CA ASP A 167 22.15 -0.93 -9.37
C ASP A 167 22.19 -0.29 -7.98
N THR A 168 21.11 0.41 -7.64
CA THR A 168 20.97 1.14 -6.38
C THR A 168 19.94 0.46 -5.48
N PHE A 169 20.24 0.39 -4.19
CA PHE A 169 19.44 -0.28 -3.18
C PHE A 169 19.27 0.62 -1.95
N SER A 170 18.20 0.40 -1.18
CA SER A 170 18.03 1.00 0.13
C SER A 170 18.77 0.20 1.19
N ILE A 171 19.44 0.89 2.11
CA ILE A 171 19.98 0.33 3.34
C ILE A 171 18.87 0.44 4.39
N ALA A 172 18.57 -0.64 5.09
CA ALA A 172 17.48 -0.70 6.05
C ALA A 172 17.89 -1.43 7.32
N ARG A 173 17.19 -1.12 8.40
CA ARG A 173 17.33 -1.86 9.67
C ARG A 173 15.98 -2.31 10.17
N ARG A 174 15.90 -3.56 10.61
CA ARG A 174 14.74 -4.15 11.23
C ARG A 174 14.79 -3.93 12.74
N SER A 175 13.65 -3.56 13.34
CA SER A 175 13.48 -3.50 14.79
C SER A 175 13.32 -4.88 15.43
N ASP A 176 13.25 -4.90 16.74
CA ASP A 176 12.66 -6.03 17.47
C ASP A 176 11.17 -6.19 17.13
N LEU A 177 10.60 -7.32 17.55
CA LEU A 177 9.20 -7.63 17.35
C LEU A 177 8.31 -6.60 18.06
N ILE A 178 7.49 -5.89 17.29
CA ILE A 178 6.47 -4.98 17.82
C ILE A 178 5.26 -5.79 18.26
N ARG A 179 4.72 -5.42 19.41
CA ARG A 179 3.48 -5.97 19.94
C ARG A 179 2.37 -4.94 19.88
N HIS A 180 1.18 -5.39 19.56
CA HIS A 180 0.01 -4.53 19.56
C HIS A 180 -0.26 -4.00 20.99
N PRO A 181 -0.33 -2.68 21.18
CA PRO A 181 -0.39 -2.07 22.52
C PRO A 181 -1.64 -2.47 23.30
N LEU A 182 -2.76 -2.73 22.63
CA LEU A 182 -4.02 -3.08 23.30
C LEU A 182 -4.20 -4.59 23.49
N THR A 183 -3.67 -5.42 22.57
CA THR A 183 -3.92 -6.87 22.62
C THR A 183 -2.71 -7.71 23.02
N GLY A 184 -1.52 -7.09 23.15
CA GLY A 184 -0.26 -7.80 23.44
C GLY A 184 0.23 -8.73 22.32
N LYS A 185 -0.58 -8.96 21.27
CA LYS A 185 -0.26 -9.89 20.19
C LYS A 185 0.92 -9.40 19.34
N PRO A 186 1.72 -10.33 18.78
CA PRO A 186 2.77 -9.95 17.83
C PRO A 186 2.17 -9.21 16.62
N MET A 187 2.75 -8.07 16.28
CA MET A 187 2.37 -7.26 15.10
C MET A 187 3.40 -7.32 13.97
N GLY A 188 4.64 -7.73 14.27
CA GLY A 188 5.69 -7.77 13.27
C GLY A 188 6.85 -6.83 13.57
N TYR A 189 7.50 -6.32 12.53
CA TYR A 189 8.78 -5.61 12.63
C TYR A 189 8.72 -4.27 11.93
N LEU A 190 9.26 -3.23 12.54
CA LEU A 190 9.50 -1.95 11.87
C LEU A 190 10.76 -2.08 11.02
N VAL A 191 10.66 -1.71 9.75
CA VAL A 191 11.78 -1.62 8.83
C VAL A 191 12.05 -0.14 8.59
N SER A 192 13.14 0.40 9.11
CA SER A 192 13.54 1.79 8.91
C SER A 192 14.60 1.91 7.82
N ILE A 193 14.47 2.90 6.94
CA ILE A 193 15.45 3.18 5.89
C ILE A 193 16.57 4.04 6.49
N LYS A 194 17.81 3.59 6.28
CA LYS A 194 19.03 4.20 6.85
C LYS A 194 19.83 4.98 5.82
N GLY A 195 19.68 4.64 4.54
CA GLY A 195 20.42 5.25 3.45
C GLY A 195 20.25 4.51 2.14
N THR A 196 21.11 4.80 1.20
CA THR A 196 21.21 4.11 -0.09
C THR A 196 22.66 3.74 -0.39
N LEU A 197 22.81 2.69 -1.17
CA LEU A 197 24.10 2.27 -1.73
C LEU A 197 23.91 1.87 -3.19
N HIS A 198 24.99 1.92 -3.97
CA HIS A 198 25.00 1.35 -5.30
C HIS A 198 26.13 0.33 -5.45
N VAL A 199 25.88 -0.65 -6.30
CA VAL A 199 26.84 -1.73 -6.59
C VAL A 199 27.91 -1.21 -7.55
N LYS A 200 29.18 -1.42 -7.20
CA LYS A 200 30.34 -1.10 -8.07
C LYS A 200 30.72 -2.28 -8.96
N GLU A 201 30.92 -3.43 -8.34
CA GLU A 201 31.39 -4.63 -9.06
C GLU A 201 31.02 -5.92 -8.31
N PHE A 202 30.94 -7.00 -9.07
CA PHE A 202 30.82 -8.36 -8.53
C PHE A 202 32.22 -8.88 -8.20
N LEU A 203 32.41 -9.41 -7.00
CA LEU A 203 33.68 -9.97 -6.58
C LEU A 203 33.70 -11.51 -6.66
N GLN A 204 32.84 -12.17 -5.88
CA GLN A 204 32.73 -13.64 -5.85
C GLN A 204 31.48 -14.11 -5.10
N LYS A 205 30.94 -15.29 -5.48
CA LYS A 205 29.90 -16.03 -4.70
C LYS A 205 28.88 -15.16 -3.97
N GLY A 206 28.18 -14.28 -4.69
CA GLY A 206 27.17 -13.42 -4.10
C GLY A 206 27.70 -12.19 -3.35
N ILE A 207 29.02 -12.01 -3.27
CA ILE A 207 29.65 -10.83 -2.66
C ILE A 207 29.92 -9.78 -3.73
N TYR A 208 29.47 -8.56 -3.45
CA TYR A 208 29.65 -7.40 -4.29
C TYR A 208 30.32 -6.27 -3.52
N LEU A 209 31.15 -5.50 -4.21
CA LEU A 209 31.60 -4.21 -3.71
C LEU A 209 30.53 -3.18 -4.00
N ALA A 210 30.08 -2.50 -2.97
CA ALA A 210 29.13 -1.40 -3.07
C ALA A 210 29.71 -0.14 -2.43
N GLU A 211 29.16 1.02 -2.80
CA GLU A 211 29.51 2.31 -2.21
C GLU A 211 28.24 2.94 -1.62
N VAL A 212 28.36 3.46 -0.40
CA VAL A 212 27.26 4.15 0.27
C VAL A 212 27.07 5.52 -0.36
N ASP A 213 25.88 5.78 -0.94
CA ASP A 213 25.58 7.05 -1.62
C ASP A 213 25.11 8.10 -0.65
N LYS A 214 24.00 7.82 0.00
CA LYS A 214 23.29 8.74 0.87
C LYS A 214 23.06 8.10 2.22
N ILE A 215 23.36 8.84 3.27
CA ILE A 215 23.04 8.48 4.64
C ILE A 215 21.88 9.36 5.10
N LEU A 216 20.84 8.71 5.57
CA LEU A 216 19.64 9.34 6.12
C LEU A 216 19.62 9.23 7.64
N SER A 217 20.28 8.19 8.17
CA SER A 217 20.49 7.91 9.58
C SER A 217 21.78 7.09 9.72
N ASP A 218 22.09 6.63 10.92
CA ASP A 218 23.22 5.76 11.20
C ASP A 218 23.19 4.47 10.38
N VAL A 219 24.24 4.20 9.62
CA VAL A 219 24.47 2.97 8.84
C VAL A 219 25.57 2.16 9.46
N PHE A 220 25.33 0.86 9.64
CA PHE A 220 26.30 -0.06 10.23
C PHE A 220 26.49 -1.32 9.38
N VAL A 221 27.61 -1.96 9.58
CA VAL A 221 27.81 -3.36 9.17
C VAL A 221 26.76 -4.23 9.85
N GLY A 222 26.08 -5.09 9.08
CA GLY A 222 24.94 -5.89 9.50
C GLY A 222 23.59 -5.30 9.10
N ASP A 223 23.55 -4.06 8.60
CA ASP A 223 22.30 -3.51 8.06
C ASP A 223 21.89 -4.26 6.78
N LEU A 224 20.57 -4.32 6.58
CA LEU A 224 19.93 -5.04 5.49
C LEU A 224 19.98 -4.22 4.20
N VAL A 225 20.05 -4.91 3.06
CA VAL A 225 19.93 -4.32 1.75
C VAL A 225 18.61 -4.73 1.12
N MET A 226 17.81 -3.73 0.74
CA MET A 226 16.44 -3.85 0.31
C MET A 226 16.24 -3.20 -1.07
N PRO A 227 15.18 -3.52 -1.81
CA PRO A 227 14.82 -2.77 -3.01
C PRO A 227 14.76 -1.27 -2.72
N LEU A 228 15.13 -0.45 -3.72
CA LEU A 228 15.12 1.00 -3.57
C LEU A 228 13.72 1.52 -3.24
N VAL A 229 13.58 2.12 -2.06
CA VAL A 229 12.34 2.79 -1.65
C VAL A 229 12.39 4.23 -2.13
N ARG A 230 11.37 4.64 -2.88
CA ARG A 230 11.16 6.04 -3.29
C ARG A 230 9.96 6.58 -2.56
N ALA A 231 10.13 7.71 -1.89
CA ALA A 231 9.04 8.40 -1.20
C ALA A 231 8.54 9.57 -2.03
N THR A 232 7.21 9.73 -2.07
CA THR A 232 6.57 10.87 -2.70
C THR A 232 6.26 11.92 -1.64
N THR A 233 6.78 13.13 -1.80
CA THR A 233 6.58 14.25 -0.86
C THR A 233 5.27 15.00 -1.07
N CYS A 234 4.65 14.83 -2.23
CA CYS A 234 3.41 15.48 -2.62
C CYS A 234 2.25 14.47 -2.56
N LEU A 235 1.34 14.64 -1.60
CA LEU A 235 0.21 13.73 -1.38
C LEU A 235 -1.12 14.46 -1.56
N ARG A 236 -2.01 13.86 -2.32
CA ARG A 236 -3.39 14.35 -2.43
C ARG A 236 -4.17 13.96 -1.18
N PRO A 237 -4.71 14.92 -0.41
CA PRO A 237 -5.57 14.59 0.72
C PRO A 237 -6.90 14.00 0.21
N LEU A 238 -7.34 12.91 0.83
CA LEU A 238 -8.55 12.18 0.49
C LEU A 238 -9.48 12.09 1.68
N PRO A 239 -10.80 12.31 1.48
CA PRO A 239 -11.78 11.94 2.48
C PRO A 239 -11.79 10.44 2.68
N THR A 240 -12.05 10.01 3.91
CA THR A 240 -12.15 8.60 4.26
C THR A 240 -13.53 8.30 4.83
N ASP A 241 -13.99 7.05 4.68
CA ASP A 241 -15.27 6.62 5.26
C ASP A 241 -15.16 6.70 6.79
N ASN A 242 -16.13 7.33 7.43
CA ASN A 242 -16.23 7.47 8.88
C ASN A 242 -16.48 6.14 9.62
N LYS A 243 -16.71 5.06 8.89
CA LYS A 243 -16.79 3.70 9.41
C LYS A 243 -15.44 2.99 9.48
N LEU A 244 -14.39 3.61 8.91
CA LEU A 244 -13.05 3.06 8.99
C LEU A 244 -12.41 3.44 10.33
N TYR A 245 -11.84 2.45 10.98
CA TYR A 245 -11.16 2.60 12.26
C TYR A 245 -9.82 1.87 12.24
N GLY A 246 -8.92 2.29 13.10
CA GLY A 246 -7.64 1.64 13.32
C GLY A 246 -7.03 2.06 14.65
N ASN A 247 -5.91 1.46 15.01
CA ASN A 247 -5.15 1.79 16.20
C ASN A 247 -3.73 2.19 15.84
N ILE A 248 -3.19 3.15 16.55
CA ILE A 248 -1.77 3.47 16.47
C ILE A 248 -1.00 2.43 17.28
N VAL A 249 -0.18 1.63 16.62
CA VAL A 249 0.54 0.52 17.25
C VAL A 249 1.99 0.83 17.57
N ALA A 250 2.59 1.80 16.89
CA ALA A 250 3.95 2.24 17.14
C ALA A 250 4.18 3.66 16.61
N THR A 251 5.26 4.30 17.04
CA THR A 251 5.81 5.52 16.45
C THR A 251 7.14 5.22 15.77
N TYR A 252 7.53 6.06 14.80
CA TYR A 252 8.79 5.91 14.08
C TYR A 252 10.02 5.91 15.01
N ASP A 253 9.99 6.74 16.03
CA ASP A 253 11.07 6.93 17.00
C ASP A 253 10.90 6.14 18.30
N ASN A 254 9.95 5.20 18.31
CA ASN A 254 9.64 4.32 19.44
C ASN A 254 9.23 5.07 20.72
N ARG A 255 8.66 6.28 20.58
CA ARG A 255 8.08 7.04 21.69
C ARG A 255 6.68 6.56 22.02
N ARG A 256 6.30 6.66 23.29
CA ARG A 256 4.93 6.35 23.71
C ARG A 256 3.96 7.49 23.47
N ILE A 257 4.46 8.74 23.60
CA ILE A 257 3.66 9.96 23.50
C ILE A 257 3.59 10.39 22.02
N ILE A 258 2.39 10.70 21.57
CA ILE A 258 2.06 11.10 20.22
C ILE A 258 1.57 12.54 20.25
N GLY A 259 2.23 13.41 19.50
CA GLY A 259 1.86 14.80 19.34
C GLY A 259 1.93 15.21 17.86
N ARG A 260 1.75 16.50 17.58
CA ARG A 260 1.86 17.06 16.24
C ARG A 260 3.24 16.76 15.62
N GLY A 261 3.24 16.29 14.36
CA GLY A 261 4.45 15.94 13.62
C GLY A 261 4.95 14.52 13.90
N THR A 262 4.36 13.79 14.86
CA THR A 262 4.76 12.40 15.14
C THR A 262 4.36 11.51 13.97
N ILE A 263 5.29 10.68 13.53
CA ILE A 263 5.07 9.61 12.54
C ILE A 263 4.62 8.37 13.29
N VAL A 264 3.50 7.78 12.84
CA VAL A 264 2.84 6.66 13.49
C VAL A 264 2.55 5.53 12.53
N TYR A 265 2.52 4.32 13.05
CA TYR A 265 2.12 3.12 12.34
C TYR A 265 0.78 2.63 12.85
N LEU A 266 -0.08 2.23 11.92
CA LEU A 266 -1.43 1.72 12.20
C LEU A 266 -1.49 0.22 11.95
N ASP A 267 -2.39 -0.43 12.67
CA ASP A 267 -2.70 -1.85 12.54
C ASP A 267 -3.66 -2.17 11.39
N SER A 268 -3.97 -1.21 10.55
CA SER A 268 -4.91 -1.31 9.44
C SER A 268 -4.30 -0.74 8.18
N GLY A 269 -4.64 -1.33 7.03
CA GLY A 269 -4.06 -0.99 5.74
C GLY A 269 -5.08 -0.90 4.61
N PHE A 270 -4.63 -1.03 3.36
CA PHE A 270 -5.53 -0.88 2.23
C PHE A 270 -6.54 -2.03 2.11
N LYS A 271 -6.30 -3.22 2.67
CA LYS A 271 -7.31 -4.28 2.77
C LYS A 271 -8.50 -3.87 3.65
N ASP A 272 -8.25 -3.01 4.62
CA ASP A 272 -9.25 -2.46 5.51
C ASP A 272 -9.89 -1.18 4.94
N GLY A 273 -9.48 -0.73 3.74
CA GLY A 273 -9.98 0.47 3.07
C GLY A 273 -9.15 1.74 3.31
N ILE A 274 -8.04 1.67 4.03
CA ILE A 274 -7.14 2.81 4.25
C ILE A 274 -6.32 3.09 2.98
N GLN A 275 -6.34 4.34 2.51
CA GLN A 275 -5.63 4.76 1.32
C GLN A 275 -4.59 5.82 1.65
N THR A 276 -3.49 5.84 0.89
CA THR A 276 -2.50 6.92 0.92
C THR A 276 -3.16 8.26 0.59
N GLY A 277 -2.88 9.28 1.39
CA GLY A 277 -3.56 10.58 1.34
C GLY A 277 -4.83 10.65 2.19
N GLY A 278 -5.33 9.53 2.72
CA GLY A 278 -6.51 9.49 3.59
C GLY A 278 -6.32 10.32 4.86
N ILE A 279 -7.36 11.09 5.24
CA ILE A 279 -7.37 11.84 6.49
C ILE A 279 -8.23 11.12 7.52
N PHE A 280 -7.71 11.05 8.73
CA PHE A 280 -8.35 10.42 9.87
C PHE A 280 -8.43 11.39 11.06
N ASP A 281 -9.46 11.22 11.87
CA ASP A 281 -9.55 11.80 13.20
C ASP A 281 -8.77 10.95 14.19
N LEU A 282 -7.97 11.60 15.02
CA LEU A 282 -7.46 11.01 16.25
C LEU A 282 -8.56 11.14 17.30
N ILE A 283 -9.03 10.02 17.81
CA ILE A 283 -10.15 10.01 18.74
C ILE A 283 -9.73 9.51 20.13
N ARG A 284 -10.31 10.15 21.15
CA ARG A 284 -10.28 9.68 22.54
C ARG A 284 -11.67 9.19 22.91
N ILE A 285 -11.71 8.04 23.54
CA ILE A 285 -12.93 7.42 23.97
C ILE A 285 -13.08 7.63 25.47
N HIS A 286 -14.21 8.19 25.86
CA HIS A 286 -14.54 8.45 27.27
C HIS A 286 -15.68 7.53 27.69
N LYS A 287 -15.54 6.94 28.87
CA LYS A 287 -16.65 6.26 29.52
C LYS A 287 -17.60 7.33 30.08
N LEU A 288 -18.86 7.33 29.67
CA LEU A 288 -19.85 8.22 30.26
C LEU A 288 -20.14 7.75 31.71
N PRO A 289 -20.27 8.67 32.66
CA PRO A 289 -20.70 8.31 34.00
C PRO A 289 -22.09 7.70 33.92
N THR A 290 -22.24 6.49 34.39
CA THR A 290 -23.57 5.92 34.68
C THR A 290 -24.17 6.76 35.80
N ILE A 291 -25.37 7.32 35.57
CA ILE A 291 -26.14 8.05 36.59
C ILE A 291 -26.73 7.02 37.57
N ASP A 292 -25.85 6.34 38.28
CA ASP A 292 -26.18 5.71 39.54
C ASP A 292 -25.58 6.59 40.64
N ILE A 293 -26.48 7.13 41.47
CA ILE A 293 -26.18 8.09 42.52
C ILE A 293 -25.39 7.39 43.66
N LYS A 294 -24.32 6.70 43.35
CA LYS A 294 -23.36 6.21 44.30
C LYS A 294 -21.95 6.56 43.80
N HIS A 295 -21.34 7.49 44.53
CA HIS A 295 -19.92 7.82 44.40
C HIS A 295 -19.08 6.57 44.21
N ASP A 296 -18.50 6.41 43.02
CA ASP A 296 -17.20 5.75 42.88
C ASP A 296 -16.50 6.19 41.59
N SER A 297 -15.25 6.44 41.77
CA SER A 297 -14.16 6.96 40.96
C SER A 297 -14.26 6.62 39.46
N LEU A 298 -13.97 7.63 38.62
CA LEU A 298 -13.62 7.54 37.20
C LEU A 298 -12.49 6.52 37.00
N GLU A 299 -12.84 5.28 36.71
CA GLU A 299 -11.89 4.31 36.19
C GLU A 299 -11.75 4.51 34.67
N VAL A 300 -10.58 4.96 34.25
CA VAL A 300 -10.08 4.78 32.91
C VAL A 300 -10.14 3.28 32.62
N ILE A 301 -10.70 2.89 31.47
CA ILE A 301 -10.73 1.48 31.04
C ILE A 301 -9.29 0.97 31.05
N SER A 302 -8.92 0.29 32.11
CA SER A 302 -7.61 -0.29 32.27
C SER A 302 -7.50 -1.58 31.45
N HIS A 303 -6.28 -1.96 31.16
CA HIS A 303 -5.88 -3.06 30.28
C HIS A 303 -6.48 -4.46 30.58
N GLU A 304 -7.23 -4.64 31.68
CA GLU A 304 -7.66 -5.94 32.14
C GLU A 304 -8.75 -6.65 31.32
N ILE A 305 -9.45 -5.95 30.42
CA ILE A 305 -10.52 -6.54 29.59
C ILE A 305 -9.98 -7.21 28.32
N LEU A 306 -8.71 -7.05 28.01
CA LEU A 306 -8.13 -7.33 26.68
C LEU A 306 -7.60 -8.74 26.47
N ASP A 307 -7.48 -9.55 27.51
CA ASP A 307 -6.77 -10.82 27.42
C ASP A 307 -7.58 -11.97 26.81
N THR A 308 -8.86 -11.80 26.54
CA THR A 308 -9.76 -12.94 26.22
C THR A 308 -10.26 -12.97 24.77
N PHE A 309 -10.14 -11.91 23.96
CA PHE A 309 -10.80 -11.80 22.65
C PHE A 309 -9.82 -11.64 21.48
N SER A 310 -10.20 -12.16 20.29
CA SER A 310 -9.49 -11.84 19.06
C SER A 310 -9.66 -10.34 18.72
N LYS A 311 -8.72 -9.75 17.95
CA LYS A 311 -8.80 -8.32 17.53
C LYS A 311 -10.16 -7.97 16.92
N GLU A 312 -10.67 -8.83 16.04
CA GLU A 312 -11.95 -8.64 15.37
C GLU A 312 -13.12 -8.68 16.34
N GLN A 313 -13.08 -9.61 17.29
CA GLN A 313 -14.12 -9.75 18.30
C GLN A 313 -14.08 -8.61 19.32
N TYR A 314 -12.88 -8.16 19.70
CA TYR A 314 -12.71 -6.98 20.56
C TYR A 314 -13.23 -5.71 19.87
N LEU A 315 -12.82 -5.45 18.62
CA LEU A 315 -13.30 -4.30 17.86
C LEU A 315 -14.81 -4.39 17.62
N ALA A 316 -15.33 -5.56 17.28
CA ALA A 316 -16.78 -5.74 17.08
C ALA A 316 -17.58 -5.51 18.37
N ASP A 317 -17.14 -6.04 19.51
CA ASP A 317 -17.78 -5.84 20.82
C ASP A 317 -17.62 -4.40 21.30
N PHE A 318 -16.48 -3.78 21.05
CA PHE A 318 -16.22 -2.38 21.35
C PHE A 318 -17.13 -1.47 20.52
N TRP A 319 -17.21 -1.69 19.20
CA TRP A 319 -18.08 -0.91 18.32
C TRP A 319 -19.56 -1.16 18.60
N LYS A 320 -19.94 -2.37 18.93
CA LYS A 320 -21.32 -2.67 19.36
C LYS A 320 -21.69 -1.92 20.64
N LYS A 321 -20.77 -1.79 21.60
CA LYS A 321 -20.96 -0.97 22.80
C LYS A 321 -21.06 0.51 22.51
N ILE A 322 -20.38 1.00 21.44
CA ILE A 322 -20.51 2.38 20.97
C ILE A 322 -21.85 2.58 20.25
N GLU A 323 -22.27 1.64 19.39
CA GLU A 323 -23.55 1.68 18.67
C GLU A 323 -24.75 1.58 19.63
N ASP A 324 -24.64 0.79 20.68
CA ASP A 324 -25.69 0.71 21.74
C ASP A 324 -25.85 2.00 22.54
N GLY A 325 -25.03 3.03 22.29
CA GLY A 325 -25.25 4.46 22.59
C GLY A 325 -25.34 4.86 24.07
N LYS A 326 -24.96 3.98 24.99
CA LYS A 326 -25.31 4.20 26.39
C LYS A 326 -24.14 4.49 27.35
N THR A 327 -22.87 4.28 26.91
CA THR A 327 -21.75 4.33 27.87
C THR A 327 -20.45 4.94 27.37
N LEU A 328 -20.30 5.23 26.07
CA LEU A 328 -19.04 5.76 25.54
C LEU A 328 -19.29 7.04 24.72
N TYR A 329 -18.36 7.99 24.84
CA TYR A 329 -18.34 9.23 24.10
C TYR A 329 -17.00 9.39 23.38
N GLU A 330 -17.06 9.65 22.05
CA GLU A 330 -15.89 9.92 21.24
C GLU A 330 -15.61 11.42 21.18
N SER A 331 -14.40 11.84 21.48
CA SER A 331 -13.92 13.20 21.22
C SER A 331 -12.80 13.21 20.22
N THR A 332 -12.86 14.08 19.20
CA THR A 332 -11.77 14.31 18.26
C THR A 332 -10.70 15.18 18.90
N VAL A 333 -9.53 14.62 19.06
CA VAL A 333 -8.38 15.27 19.69
C VAL A 333 -7.26 15.64 18.71
N GLY A 334 -7.33 15.18 17.46
CA GLY A 334 -6.34 15.50 16.45
C GLY A 334 -6.71 15.04 15.05
N LYS A 335 -5.77 15.20 14.12
CA LYS A 335 -5.90 14.81 12.71
C LYS A 335 -4.65 14.08 12.25
N LEU A 336 -4.83 13.03 11.46
CA LEU A 336 -3.79 12.18 10.91
C LEU A 336 -3.91 12.14 9.38
N LEU A 337 -2.79 12.22 8.67
CA LEU A 337 -2.69 11.99 7.24
C LEU A 337 -1.93 10.68 6.99
N ILE A 338 -2.48 9.82 6.16
CA ILE A 338 -1.82 8.57 5.74
C ILE A 338 -0.78 8.89 4.66
N LEU A 339 0.47 8.52 4.94
CA LEU A 339 1.62 8.71 4.06
C LEU A 339 1.86 7.52 3.12
N ASP A 340 1.66 6.31 3.64
CA ASP A 340 1.79 5.05 2.89
C ASP A 340 0.79 4.04 3.45
N SER A 341 0.22 3.23 2.56
CA SER A 341 -0.72 2.18 2.94
C SER A 341 -0.29 0.86 2.35
N ARG A 342 -0.09 -0.13 3.21
CA ARG A 342 0.26 -1.51 2.90
C ARG A 342 -0.94 -2.43 3.10
N PRO A 343 -0.85 -3.71 2.75
CA PRO A 343 -2.00 -4.61 2.87
C PRO A 343 -2.71 -4.55 4.22
N ASP A 344 -1.97 -4.65 5.30
CA ASP A 344 -2.50 -4.86 6.65
C ASP A 344 -2.02 -3.77 7.64
N THR A 345 -1.23 -2.81 7.20
CA THR A 345 -0.66 -1.73 8.02
C THR A 345 -0.61 -0.44 7.22
N SER A 346 -0.56 0.70 7.90
CA SER A 346 -0.30 1.97 7.26
C SER A 346 0.61 2.87 8.10
N LEU A 347 1.19 3.84 7.43
CA LEU A 347 2.07 4.86 7.97
C LEU A 347 1.39 6.20 7.86
N GLY A 348 1.38 6.99 8.93
CA GLY A 348 0.77 8.32 8.91
C GLY A 348 1.56 9.35 9.69
N ILE A 349 1.20 10.62 9.47
CA ILE A 349 1.70 11.76 10.23
C ILE A 349 0.57 12.47 10.95
N VAL A 350 0.80 12.81 12.21
CA VAL A 350 -0.12 13.63 12.98
C VAL A 350 -0.01 15.09 12.53
N LEU A 351 -1.04 15.57 11.84
CA LEU A 351 -1.10 16.97 11.36
C LEU A 351 -1.45 17.94 12.46
N LEU A 352 -2.42 17.56 13.30
CA LEU A 352 -2.91 18.34 14.44
C LEU A 352 -3.06 17.44 15.65
N SER A 353 -2.71 17.98 16.83
CA SER A 353 -3.01 17.37 18.12
C SER A 353 -3.40 18.47 19.08
N LYS A 354 -4.52 18.34 19.75
CA LYS A 354 -5.01 19.25 20.82
C LYS A 354 -4.50 18.80 22.19
N GLU A 355 -4.17 17.52 22.29
CA GLU A 355 -3.75 16.86 23.53
C GLU A 355 -2.69 15.81 23.18
N ASP A 356 -1.90 15.44 24.16
CA ASP A 356 -1.00 14.30 24.04
C ASP A 356 -1.79 12.99 24.02
N LEU A 357 -1.45 12.13 23.08
CA LEU A 357 -1.97 10.79 22.95
C LEU A 357 -0.87 9.77 23.22
N GLU A 358 -1.26 8.55 23.50
CA GLU A 358 -0.32 7.44 23.64
C GLU A 358 -0.49 6.41 22.51
N VAL A 359 0.54 5.59 22.31
CA VAL A 359 0.47 4.41 21.48
C VAL A 359 -0.67 3.52 21.98
N GLY A 360 -1.55 3.08 21.07
CA GLY A 360 -2.84 2.48 21.35
C GLY A 360 -4.03 3.40 21.08
N ALA A 361 -3.78 4.69 20.79
CA ALA A 361 -4.84 5.63 20.43
C ALA A 361 -5.59 5.17 19.17
N PHE A 362 -6.89 5.49 19.14
CA PHE A 362 -7.77 5.15 18.04
C PHE A 362 -7.76 6.22 16.96
N VAL A 363 -7.93 5.77 15.72
CA VAL A 363 -8.16 6.63 14.56
C VAL A 363 -9.48 6.26 13.91
N LYS A 364 -10.19 7.26 13.38
CA LYS A 364 -11.48 7.14 12.69
C LYS A 364 -11.43 7.90 11.39
N GLY A 365 -11.95 7.31 10.32
CA GLY A 365 -12.01 7.97 9.02
C GLY A 365 -12.74 9.30 9.09
N MET A 366 -12.25 10.29 8.35
CA MET A 366 -12.84 11.62 8.24
C MET A 366 -13.39 11.85 6.85
N SER A 367 -14.71 11.99 6.73
CA SER A 367 -15.38 12.34 5.49
C SER A 367 -15.57 13.86 5.38
N TRP A 368 -15.49 14.39 4.16
CA TRP A 368 -15.84 15.79 3.83
C TRP A 368 -16.28 15.91 2.37
N VAL A 369 -17.03 16.96 2.07
CA VAL A 369 -17.40 17.34 0.70
C VAL A 369 -16.37 18.31 0.13
N GLU A 370 -15.97 19.31 0.94
CA GLU A 370 -14.92 20.27 0.62
C GLU A 370 -13.76 20.13 1.61
N PRO A 371 -12.49 20.27 1.14
CA PRO A 371 -11.34 20.16 2.01
C PRO A 371 -11.41 21.17 3.17
N PRO A 372 -11.28 20.72 4.42
CA PRO A 372 -11.32 21.62 5.57
C PRO A 372 -10.11 22.56 5.63
N ASP A 373 -10.27 23.70 6.30
CA ASP A 373 -9.26 24.78 6.36
C ASP A 373 -7.88 24.32 6.81
N PHE A 374 -7.79 23.35 7.71
CA PHE A 374 -6.49 22.84 8.17
C PHE A 374 -5.72 22.13 7.04
N ILE A 375 -6.39 21.60 6.02
CA ILE A 375 -5.78 21.01 4.81
C ILE A 375 -5.37 22.12 3.84
N THR A 376 -6.27 23.07 3.56
CA THR A 376 -6.03 24.15 2.60
C THR A 376 -4.96 25.13 3.07
N SER A 377 -4.69 25.19 4.37
CA SER A 377 -3.59 26.00 4.95
C SER A 377 -2.21 25.35 4.87
N LEU A 378 -2.11 24.09 4.41
CA LEU A 378 -0.83 23.41 4.23
C LEU A 378 -0.15 23.83 2.93
N PRO A 379 1.20 23.78 2.83
CA PRO A 379 1.91 24.02 1.59
C PRO A 379 1.36 23.10 0.48
N SER A 380 1.11 23.67 -0.69
CA SER A 380 0.54 22.93 -1.82
C SER A 380 1.62 22.51 -2.83
N CYS A 381 1.40 21.42 -3.50
CA CYS A 381 2.23 20.89 -4.57
C CYS A 381 1.35 20.33 -5.69
N VAL A 382 1.96 20.06 -6.84
CA VAL A 382 1.30 19.41 -7.97
C VAL A 382 1.58 17.91 -7.88
N VAL A 383 0.53 17.11 -7.75
CA VAL A 383 0.63 15.66 -7.80
C VAL A 383 0.90 15.25 -9.24
N GLN A 384 2.06 14.62 -9.47
CA GLN A 384 2.48 14.11 -10.79
C GLN A 384 1.84 12.76 -11.09
#